data_bb22e114dcb39f7c50447f634b8ba32c
#
_entry.id   bb22e114dcb39f7c50447f634b8ba32c
#
_cell.length_a   1.000
_cell.length_b   1.000
_cell.length_c   1.000
_cell.angle_alpha   90.00
_cell.angle_beta   90.00
_cell.angle_gamma   90.00
#
_symmetry.space_group_name_H-M   'P 1'
#
loop_
_entity.id
_entity.type
_entity.pdbx_description
1 polymer ?
#
loop_
_entity_poly.entity_id
_entity_poly.type
_entity_poly.pdbx_seq_one_letter_code
_entity_poly.pdbx_strand_id
1 'polypeptide(L)'
;VPSQIDDTDGDGKWDEVAVLVNMAASEESKMVVSFTDSSAYPSFPKQTNLRLGIIQPDGTYAEVDRYAAPSCRDSFRIIAQAESVNWENDKFGFRNYFDCRNVKDLFGKLKPALVIDSLHQPGYKSYHDLSWWGMDVLHCGSSLGSGGIALLWNDSLYRLGSTEVYEYRKVTEGPVRSVFELNY
;
A
#
# COMPACT_ATOMS: atom_id res chain seq x y z
N VAL A 1 -16.68 5.48 -17.06
CA VAL A 1 -15.24 5.30 -16.73
C VAL A 1 -15.13 4.84 -15.28
N PRO A 2 -14.15 4.01 -14.95
CA PRO A 2 -13.90 3.66 -13.55
C PRO A 2 -13.64 4.92 -12.73
N SER A 3 -14.37 5.02 -11.62
CA SER A 3 -14.29 6.17 -10.72
C SER A 3 -14.40 5.71 -9.27
N GLN A 4 -13.93 6.56 -8.38
CA GLN A 4 -13.90 6.35 -6.95
C GLN A 4 -14.16 7.67 -6.25
N ILE A 5 -15.00 7.63 -5.24
CA ILE A 5 -15.30 8.77 -4.37
C ILE A 5 -14.53 8.55 -3.08
N ASP A 6 -13.76 9.54 -2.69
CA ASP A 6 -12.90 9.47 -1.51
C ASP A 6 -13.31 10.53 -0.46
N ASP A 7 -13.37 10.07 0.78
CA ASP A 7 -13.40 10.87 2.00
C ASP A 7 -11.98 10.86 2.55
N THR A 8 -11.23 11.93 2.33
CA THR A 8 -9.80 11.94 2.61
C THR A 8 -9.47 12.40 4.02
N ASP A 9 -10.36 13.15 4.66
CA ASP A 9 -10.18 13.61 6.04
C ASP A 9 -10.93 12.76 7.07
N GLY A 10 -11.89 11.94 6.64
CA GLY A 10 -12.64 11.01 7.49
C GLY A 10 -13.83 11.66 8.19
N ASP A 11 -14.40 12.74 7.63
CA ASP A 11 -15.58 13.43 8.19
C ASP A 11 -16.92 12.82 7.74
N GLY A 12 -16.87 11.79 6.90
CA GLY A 12 -18.04 11.10 6.35
C GLY A 12 -18.65 11.76 5.12
N LYS A 13 -17.97 12.75 4.54
CA LYS A 13 -18.36 13.40 3.29
C LYS A 13 -17.32 13.16 2.22
N TRP A 14 -17.69 13.48 0.99
CA TRP A 14 -16.78 13.30 -0.15
C TRP A 14 -15.92 14.55 -0.33
N ASP A 15 -14.64 14.34 -0.51
CA ASP A 15 -13.69 15.40 -0.82
C ASP A 15 -13.26 15.35 -2.27
N GLU A 16 -13.06 14.14 -2.79
CA GLU A 16 -12.47 13.94 -4.09
C GLU A 16 -13.18 12.88 -4.92
N VAL A 17 -13.07 13.01 -6.23
CA VAL A 17 -13.43 11.97 -7.21
C VAL A 17 -12.22 11.62 -8.04
N ALA A 18 -11.71 10.41 -7.89
CA ALA A 18 -10.66 9.86 -8.74
C ALA A 18 -11.28 9.13 -9.92
N VAL A 19 -10.74 9.35 -11.12
CA VAL A 19 -11.22 8.70 -12.35
C VAL A 19 -10.04 8.11 -13.13
N LEU A 20 -10.27 6.95 -13.76
CA LEU A 20 -9.28 6.32 -14.63
C LEU A 20 -9.67 6.54 -16.08
N VAL A 21 -8.89 7.34 -16.80
CA VAL A 21 -9.13 7.61 -18.23
C VAL A 21 -7.91 7.16 -19.06
N ASN A 22 -8.19 6.58 -20.21
CA ASN A 22 -7.17 6.27 -21.21
C ASN A 22 -7.15 7.41 -22.23
N MET A 23 -5.99 8.00 -22.44
CA MET A 23 -5.80 9.10 -23.39
C MET A 23 -4.61 8.80 -24.29
N ALA A 24 -4.76 9.10 -25.59
CA ALA A 24 -3.63 9.11 -26.52
C ALA A 24 -2.73 10.34 -26.29
N ALA A 25 -1.53 10.31 -26.85
CA ALA A 25 -0.65 11.47 -26.81
C ALA A 25 -1.31 12.69 -27.46
N SER A 26 -1.33 13.83 -26.75
CA SER A 26 -1.96 15.09 -27.17
C SER A 26 -3.49 15.04 -27.38
N GLU A 27 -4.15 14.00 -26.86
CA GLU A 27 -5.60 13.94 -26.86
C GLU A 27 -6.20 14.91 -25.82
N GLU A 28 -7.24 15.63 -26.22
CA GLU A 28 -8.08 16.41 -25.33
C GLU A 28 -9.41 15.67 -25.11
N SER A 29 -9.82 15.53 -23.86
CA SER A 29 -11.07 14.88 -23.52
C SER A 29 -11.92 15.77 -22.61
N LYS A 30 -13.20 15.87 -22.91
CA LYS A 30 -14.15 16.56 -22.06
C LYS A 30 -14.85 15.56 -21.16
N MET A 31 -14.68 15.73 -19.85
CA MET A 31 -15.44 14.97 -18.85
C MET A 31 -16.63 15.79 -18.33
N VAL A 32 -17.73 15.08 -18.10
CA VAL A 32 -18.92 15.65 -17.47
C VAL A 32 -19.11 14.93 -16.13
N VAL A 33 -19.16 15.70 -15.05
CA VAL A 33 -19.49 15.21 -13.72
C VAL A 33 -20.97 15.47 -13.49
N SER A 34 -21.68 14.44 -13.06
CA SER A 34 -23.09 14.55 -12.65
C SER A 34 -23.27 13.96 -11.27
N PHE A 35 -24.20 14.51 -10.51
CA PHE A 35 -24.55 13.99 -9.19
C PHE A 35 -25.69 12.99 -9.31
N THR A 36 -25.62 11.96 -8.49
CA THR A 36 -26.65 10.92 -8.41
C THR A 36 -26.76 10.42 -6.98
N ASP A 37 -27.84 9.69 -6.68
CA ASP A 37 -27.97 9.01 -5.39
C ASP A 37 -26.91 7.90 -5.25
N SER A 38 -26.46 7.66 -4.02
CA SER A 38 -25.43 6.66 -3.72
C SER A 38 -25.80 5.25 -4.23
N SER A 39 -27.09 4.90 -4.24
CA SER A 39 -27.59 3.63 -4.75
C SER A 39 -27.47 3.47 -6.27
N ALA A 40 -27.34 4.56 -7.00
CA ALA A 40 -27.16 4.57 -8.45
C ALA A 40 -25.70 4.73 -8.89
N TYR A 41 -24.77 4.88 -7.93
CA TYR A 41 -23.35 4.94 -8.25
C TYR A 41 -22.85 3.56 -8.74
N PRO A 42 -22.21 3.50 -9.90
CA PRO A 42 -21.78 2.22 -10.46
C PRO A 42 -20.65 1.59 -9.63
N SER A 43 -20.72 0.28 -9.45
CA SER A 43 -19.63 -0.50 -8.82
C SER A 43 -18.59 -0.88 -9.88
N PHE A 44 -17.33 -0.69 -9.52
CA PHE A 44 -16.20 -1.07 -10.36
C PHE A 44 -15.33 -2.12 -9.65
N PRO A 45 -14.72 -3.06 -10.40
CA PRO A 45 -13.77 -4.01 -9.81
C PRO A 45 -12.59 -3.30 -9.15
N LYS A 46 -12.20 -3.76 -7.98
CA LYS A 46 -11.02 -3.29 -7.25
C LYS A 46 -9.76 -3.56 -8.08
N GLN A 47 -8.96 -2.55 -8.35
CA GLN A 47 -7.72 -2.65 -9.11
C GLN A 47 -6.48 -2.32 -8.27
N THR A 48 -6.69 -1.85 -7.06
CA THR A 48 -5.63 -1.59 -6.09
C THR A 48 -5.94 -2.29 -4.78
N ASN A 49 -4.92 -2.58 -4.01
CA ASN A 49 -5.04 -3.17 -2.69
C ASN A 49 -4.05 -2.51 -1.74
N LEU A 50 -4.44 -2.33 -0.50
CA LEU A 50 -3.63 -1.73 0.55
C LEU A 50 -3.85 -2.50 1.83
N ARG A 51 -2.77 -2.95 2.48
CA ARG A 51 -2.91 -3.79 3.66
C ARG A 51 -1.78 -3.57 4.65
N LEU A 52 -2.17 -3.33 5.90
CA LEU A 52 -1.36 -3.63 7.07
C LEU A 52 -2.07 -4.75 7.84
N GLY A 53 -1.51 -5.95 7.80
CA GLY A 53 -2.01 -7.09 8.57
C GLY A 53 -1.26 -7.21 9.90
N ILE A 54 -1.98 -7.36 11.00
CA ILE A 54 -1.40 -7.57 12.34
C ILE A 54 -1.74 -8.99 12.79
N ILE A 55 -0.72 -9.68 13.33
CA ILE A 55 -0.85 -11.07 13.77
C ILE A 55 -1.92 -11.23 14.84
N GLN A 56 -2.71 -12.29 14.72
CA GLN A 56 -3.75 -12.69 15.65
C GLN A 56 -3.28 -13.87 16.51
N PRO A 57 -3.96 -14.18 17.62
CA PRO A 57 -3.62 -15.33 18.49
C PRO A 57 -3.62 -16.68 17.78
N ASP A 58 -4.36 -16.83 16.69
CA ASP A 58 -4.40 -18.06 15.88
C ASP A 58 -3.30 -18.12 14.80
N GLY A 59 -2.41 -17.11 14.74
CA GLY A 59 -1.34 -17.01 13.78
C GLY A 59 -1.73 -16.44 12.42
N THR A 60 -2.99 -16.07 12.21
CA THR A 60 -3.43 -15.33 11.03
C THR A 60 -3.08 -13.84 11.15
N TYR A 61 -3.25 -13.09 10.05
CA TYR A 61 -3.07 -11.64 10.04
C TYR A 61 -4.38 -10.96 9.70
N ALA A 62 -4.88 -10.16 10.63
CA ALA A 62 -6.05 -9.30 10.40
C ALA A 62 -5.62 -7.91 9.94
N GLU A 63 -6.33 -7.39 8.96
CA GLU A 63 -6.13 -6.04 8.45
C GLU A 63 -6.55 -5.00 9.49
N VAL A 64 -5.78 -3.90 9.55
CA VAL A 64 -6.08 -2.74 10.38
C VAL A 64 -5.99 -1.46 9.54
N ASP A 65 -6.90 -0.51 9.81
CA ASP A 65 -6.92 0.77 9.11
C ASP A 65 -6.04 1.83 9.80
N ARG A 66 -5.69 1.62 11.06
CA ARG A 66 -4.81 2.49 11.82
C ARG A 66 -3.91 1.65 12.71
N TYR A 67 -2.66 2.07 12.83
CA TYR A 67 -1.71 1.46 13.73
C TYR A 67 -0.67 2.48 14.17
N ALA A 68 -0.35 2.49 15.45
CA ALA A 68 0.77 3.25 15.99
C ALA A 68 1.78 2.26 16.62
N ALA A 69 2.96 2.19 16.05
CA ALA A 69 4.03 1.37 16.59
C ALA A 69 4.78 2.13 17.69
N PRO A 70 5.12 1.48 18.80
CA PRO A 70 5.73 2.16 19.95
C PRO A 70 7.18 2.64 19.71
N SER A 71 7.83 2.23 18.69
CA SER A 71 9.13 2.71 18.18
C SER A 71 9.64 1.78 17.07
N CYS A 72 10.73 2.20 16.40
CA CYS A 72 11.55 1.39 15.53
C CYS A 72 12.23 0.23 16.28
N ARG A 73 11.50 -0.84 16.55
CA ARG A 73 12.08 -2.03 17.23
C ARG A 73 11.80 -3.29 16.43
N ASP A 74 12.66 -4.29 16.60
CA ASP A 74 12.56 -5.60 15.94
C ASP A 74 11.22 -6.32 16.20
N SER A 75 10.48 -5.94 17.24
CA SER A 75 9.16 -6.50 17.54
C SER A 75 8.13 -6.28 16.44
N PHE A 76 8.23 -5.20 15.64
CA PHE A 76 7.29 -4.97 14.54
C PHE A 76 7.45 -6.01 13.43
N ARG A 77 8.63 -6.50 13.21
CA ARG A 77 8.90 -7.57 12.22
C ARG A 77 8.11 -8.85 12.50
N ILE A 78 7.83 -9.12 13.77
CA ILE A 78 7.12 -10.32 14.20
C ILE A 78 5.60 -10.14 14.10
N ILE A 79 5.09 -8.94 14.30
CA ILE A 79 3.66 -8.68 14.41
C ILE A 79 2.99 -8.27 13.10
N ALA A 80 3.75 -7.71 12.15
CA ALA A 80 3.20 -7.25 10.88
C ALA A 80 3.36 -8.29 9.77
N GLN A 81 2.30 -8.49 8.99
CA GLN A 81 2.30 -9.34 7.80
C GLN A 81 3.37 -8.87 6.82
N ALA A 82 4.25 -9.78 6.41
CA ALA A 82 5.40 -9.48 5.56
C ALA A 82 6.28 -8.32 6.09
N GLU A 83 6.32 -8.11 7.41
CA GLU A 83 7.12 -7.07 8.11
C GLU A 83 6.80 -5.63 7.67
N SER A 84 5.62 -5.35 7.10
CA SER A 84 5.44 -4.13 6.32
C SER A 84 4.00 -3.67 6.16
N VAL A 85 3.86 -2.41 5.72
CA VAL A 85 2.68 -1.93 5.01
C VAL A 85 2.83 -2.35 3.55
N ASN A 86 1.81 -2.97 3.00
CA ASN A 86 1.79 -3.53 1.66
C ASN A 86 0.75 -2.83 0.79
N TRP A 87 1.10 -2.54 -0.47
CA TRP A 87 0.14 -2.05 -1.44
C TRP A 87 0.45 -2.59 -2.83
N GLU A 88 -0.56 -2.68 -3.65
CA GLU A 88 -0.42 -3.21 -5.01
C GLU A 88 -1.48 -2.68 -5.96
N ASN A 89 -1.17 -2.78 -7.24
CA ASN A 89 -2.14 -2.84 -8.31
C ASN A 89 -2.03 -4.20 -9.04
N ASP A 90 -2.73 -4.34 -10.14
CA ASP A 90 -2.71 -5.58 -10.94
C ASP A 90 -1.33 -5.90 -11.58
N LYS A 91 -0.38 -4.96 -11.59
CA LYS A 91 0.92 -5.07 -12.30
C LYS A 91 2.11 -5.15 -11.36
N PHE A 92 2.09 -4.41 -10.26
CA PHE A 92 3.16 -4.33 -9.29
C PHE A 92 2.62 -4.40 -7.87
N GLY A 93 3.43 -4.95 -6.97
CA GLY A 93 3.21 -4.81 -5.54
C GLY A 93 4.42 -4.18 -4.88
N PHE A 94 4.17 -3.51 -3.78
CA PHE A 94 5.21 -2.92 -2.93
C PHE A 94 4.97 -3.30 -1.49
N ARG A 95 6.03 -3.31 -0.72
CA ARG A 95 5.99 -3.26 0.74
C ARG A 95 6.93 -2.18 1.24
N ASN A 96 6.50 -1.46 2.25
CA ASN A 96 7.38 -0.59 3.02
C ASN A 96 7.64 -1.24 4.36
N TYR A 97 8.88 -1.61 4.62
CA TYR A 97 9.27 -2.10 5.93
C TYR A 97 8.98 -1.03 6.97
N PHE A 98 7.96 -1.29 7.76
CA PHE A 98 7.49 -0.36 8.78
C PHE A 98 8.27 -0.54 10.07
N ASP A 99 9.60 -0.42 9.94
CA ASP A 99 10.60 -0.54 11.00
C ASP A 99 11.76 0.45 10.76
N CYS A 100 12.86 0.29 11.51
CA CYS A 100 14.06 1.15 11.40
C CYS A 100 14.68 1.21 10.01
N ARG A 101 14.34 0.30 9.13
CA ARG A 101 14.85 0.29 7.75
C ARG A 101 14.15 1.34 6.90
N ASN A 102 12.84 1.50 7.08
CA ASN A 102 11.97 2.33 6.22
C ASN A 102 12.32 2.20 4.73
N VAL A 103 12.39 0.97 4.27
CA VAL A 103 12.85 0.59 2.92
C VAL A 103 11.66 0.09 2.13
N LYS A 104 11.59 0.46 0.86
CA LYS A 104 10.59 -0.09 -0.07
C LYS A 104 11.14 -1.26 -0.84
N ASP A 105 10.35 -2.31 -0.86
CA ASP A 105 10.59 -3.56 -1.58
C ASP A 105 9.57 -3.73 -2.69
N LEU A 106 9.85 -4.60 -3.66
CA LEU A 106 9.09 -4.71 -4.90
C LEU A 106 8.69 -6.16 -5.19
N PHE A 107 7.39 -6.36 -5.42
CA PHE A 107 6.84 -7.60 -5.96
C PHE A 107 6.61 -7.48 -7.46
N GLY A 108 7.34 -8.28 -8.25
CA GLY A 108 7.14 -8.41 -9.68
C GLY A 108 6.01 -9.39 -10.00
N LYS A 109 5.11 -9.01 -10.90
CA LYS A 109 3.95 -9.83 -11.27
C LYS A 109 4.07 -10.39 -12.67
N LEU A 110 3.74 -11.67 -12.82
CA LEU A 110 3.63 -12.34 -14.12
C LEU A 110 2.24 -12.21 -14.73
N LYS A 111 1.23 -11.97 -13.91
CA LYS A 111 -0.19 -11.87 -14.32
C LYS A 111 -0.87 -10.75 -13.54
N PRO A 112 -1.86 -10.10 -14.15
CA PRO A 112 -2.72 -9.15 -13.43
C PRO A 112 -3.45 -9.85 -12.29
N ALA A 113 -3.07 -9.56 -11.05
CA ALA A 113 -3.70 -10.12 -9.85
C ALA A 113 -3.44 -9.26 -8.62
N LEU A 114 -4.37 -9.25 -7.68
CA LEU A 114 -4.18 -8.72 -6.33
C LEU A 114 -3.88 -9.91 -5.41
N VAL A 115 -2.75 -9.90 -4.72
CA VAL A 115 -2.22 -11.06 -3.99
C VAL A 115 -1.80 -10.78 -2.55
N ILE A 116 -1.63 -9.52 -2.15
CA ILE A 116 -1.05 -9.18 -0.84
C ILE A 116 -1.86 -9.70 0.34
N ASP A 117 -3.16 -9.91 0.21
CA ASP A 117 -4.00 -10.45 1.27
C ASP A 117 -3.61 -11.87 1.68
N SER A 118 -3.09 -12.64 0.72
CA SER A 118 -2.70 -14.04 0.92
C SER A 118 -1.23 -14.21 1.30
N LEU A 119 -0.39 -13.22 0.98
CA LEU A 119 1.05 -13.31 1.27
C LEU A 119 1.30 -13.47 2.77
N HIS A 120 2.18 -14.37 3.14
CA HIS A 120 2.58 -14.61 4.52
C HIS A 120 1.49 -15.13 5.48
N GLN A 121 0.29 -15.41 4.98
CA GLN A 121 -0.74 -16.08 5.78
C GLN A 121 -0.35 -17.54 6.08
N PRO A 122 -0.88 -18.16 7.13
CA PRO A 122 -0.61 -19.56 7.44
C PRO A 122 -0.86 -20.46 6.23
N GLY A 123 0.11 -21.35 5.94
CA GLY A 123 0.05 -22.23 4.78
C GLY A 123 0.48 -21.61 3.45
N TYR A 124 0.75 -20.32 3.40
CA TYR A 124 1.34 -19.68 2.22
C TYR A 124 2.80 -20.12 2.06
N LYS A 125 3.17 -20.50 0.83
CA LYS A 125 4.56 -20.80 0.49
C LYS A 125 5.38 -19.50 0.46
N SER A 126 6.69 -19.62 0.34
CA SER A 126 7.57 -18.47 0.23
C SER A 126 7.19 -17.55 -0.95
N TYR A 127 7.11 -16.25 -0.73
CA TYR A 127 6.96 -15.25 -1.79
C TYR A 127 8.31 -14.85 -2.42
N HIS A 128 9.42 -15.39 -1.92
CA HIS A 128 10.74 -15.26 -2.53
C HIS A 128 10.96 -16.28 -3.66
N ASP A 129 10.09 -17.27 -3.79
CA ASP A 129 10.12 -18.25 -4.87
C ASP A 129 9.13 -17.88 -5.97
N LEU A 130 9.54 -18.08 -7.23
CA LEU A 130 8.67 -17.78 -8.36
C LEU A 130 7.38 -18.61 -8.31
N SER A 131 6.27 -17.92 -8.30
CA SER A 131 4.92 -18.45 -8.19
C SER A 131 4.08 -18.09 -9.42
N TRP A 132 2.83 -18.56 -9.49
CA TRP A 132 1.90 -18.26 -10.57
C TRP A 132 1.62 -16.77 -10.79
N TRP A 133 1.72 -15.97 -9.75
CA TRP A 133 1.49 -14.51 -9.79
C TRP A 133 2.79 -13.72 -10.01
N GLY A 134 3.93 -14.24 -9.59
CA GLY A 134 5.22 -13.58 -9.57
C GLY A 134 6.01 -13.88 -8.30
N MET A 135 6.81 -12.94 -7.84
CA MET A 135 7.64 -13.08 -6.64
C MET A 135 8.14 -11.73 -6.13
N ASP A 136 8.74 -11.72 -4.96
CA ASP A 136 9.63 -10.66 -4.47
C ASP A 136 10.89 -10.63 -5.37
N VAL A 137 11.15 -9.49 -6.01
CA VAL A 137 12.22 -9.36 -7.01
C VAL A 137 13.36 -8.48 -6.54
N LEU A 138 13.31 -7.97 -5.33
CA LEU A 138 14.29 -7.03 -4.81
C LEU A 138 14.79 -7.42 -3.42
N HIS A 139 16.05 -7.82 -3.31
CA HIS A 139 16.70 -8.03 -2.02
C HIS A 139 17.23 -6.70 -1.46
N CYS A 140 16.45 -6.04 -0.61
CA CYS A 140 16.77 -4.71 -0.09
C CYS A 140 18.00 -4.69 0.83
N GLY A 141 18.14 -5.67 1.71
CA GLY A 141 19.23 -5.71 2.69
C GLY A 141 19.31 -4.41 3.52
N SER A 142 20.47 -3.77 3.51
CA SER A 142 20.73 -2.48 4.17
C SER A 142 20.61 -1.27 3.25
N SER A 143 20.21 -1.46 1.99
CA SER A 143 20.02 -0.39 1.00
C SER A 143 18.77 0.45 1.29
N LEU A 144 18.49 1.45 0.46
CA LEU A 144 17.22 2.20 0.48
C LEU A 144 16.11 1.51 -0.32
N GLY A 145 16.38 0.34 -0.91
CA GLY A 145 15.44 -0.40 -1.73
C GLY A 145 14.99 0.38 -2.96
N SER A 146 13.73 0.21 -3.34
CA SER A 146 13.11 0.85 -4.50
C SER A 146 12.48 2.22 -4.19
N GLY A 147 13.04 2.99 -3.26
CA GLY A 147 12.56 4.34 -2.98
C GLY A 147 12.42 4.70 -1.50
N GLY A 148 13.34 4.25 -0.66
CA GLY A 148 13.43 4.72 0.71
C GLY A 148 13.66 6.25 0.75
N ILE A 149 13.18 6.90 1.81
CA ILE A 149 13.32 8.33 2.02
C ILE A 149 14.46 8.59 3.00
N ALA A 150 15.32 9.55 2.66
CA ALA A 150 16.35 10.06 3.56
C ALA A 150 16.47 11.58 3.41
N LEU A 151 16.84 12.23 4.50
CA LEU A 151 17.19 13.65 4.51
C LEU A 151 18.69 13.80 4.30
N LEU A 152 19.11 14.71 3.41
CA LEU A 152 20.50 15.12 3.28
C LEU A 152 20.70 16.38 4.15
N TRP A 153 21.54 16.27 5.17
CA TRP A 153 21.85 17.38 6.06
C TRP A 153 23.35 17.37 6.39
N ASN A 154 24.02 18.49 6.19
CA ASN A 154 25.47 18.63 6.41
C ASN A 154 26.26 17.45 5.78
N ASP A 155 26.04 17.18 4.49
CA ASP A 155 26.66 16.10 3.72
C ASP A 155 26.48 14.69 4.29
N SER A 156 25.52 14.51 5.19
CA SER A 156 25.16 13.21 5.77
C SER A 156 23.72 12.82 5.45
N LEU A 157 23.52 11.54 5.17
CA LEU A 157 22.19 10.96 4.90
C LEU A 157 21.56 10.44 6.20
N TYR A 158 20.40 10.98 6.51
CA TYR A 158 19.58 10.56 7.66
C TYR A 158 18.34 9.83 7.13
N ARG A 159 18.26 8.53 7.35
CA ARG A 159 17.07 7.75 7.00
C ARG A 159 15.93 8.06 7.95
N LEU A 160 14.69 8.10 7.43
CA LEU A 160 13.48 8.22 8.24
C LEU A 160 13.11 6.92 8.96
N GLY A 161 14.09 6.13 9.35
CA GLY A 161 13.86 4.84 9.96
C GLY A 161 14.02 4.82 11.48
N SER A 162 14.76 5.77 12.06
CA SER A 162 15.06 5.81 13.51
C SER A 162 14.31 6.96 14.18
N THR A 163 12.98 6.97 14.03
CA THR A 163 12.11 7.97 14.64
C THR A 163 11.39 7.40 15.86
N GLU A 164 10.86 8.27 16.71
CA GLU A 164 10.13 7.88 17.91
C GLU A 164 8.67 7.50 17.64
N VAL A 165 8.15 7.92 16.49
CA VAL A 165 6.75 7.72 16.08
C VAL A 165 6.71 6.96 14.77
N TYR A 166 5.86 5.97 14.71
CA TYR A 166 5.54 5.20 13.52
C TYR A 166 4.04 5.01 13.48
N GLU A 167 3.37 5.74 12.63
CA GLU A 167 1.93 5.64 12.49
C GLU A 167 1.54 5.32 11.05
N TYR A 168 0.58 4.41 10.92
CA TYR A 168 -0.09 4.09 9.68
C TYR A 168 -1.55 4.49 9.76
N ARG A 169 -2.05 5.12 8.71
CA ARG A 169 -3.47 5.40 8.50
C ARG A 169 -3.85 5.05 7.07
N LYS A 170 -4.81 4.14 6.89
CA LYS A 170 -5.50 3.98 5.62
C LYS A 170 -6.43 5.18 5.44
N VAL A 171 -6.30 5.87 4.33
CA VAL A 171 -7.16 6.99 3.96
C VAL A 171 -8.32 6.49 3.12
N THR A 172 -8.00 5.83 2.00
CA THR A 172 -9.00 5.25 1.13
C THR A 172 -8.44 4.05 0.36
N GLU A 173 -9.32 3.19 -0.08
CA GLU A 173 -8.99 2.04 -0.92
C GLU A 173 -10.17 1.73 -1.84
N GLY A 174 -9.90 1.55 -3.12
CA GLY A 174 -10.99 1.30 -4.06
C GLY A 174 -10.55 0.90 -5.46
N PRO A 175 -11.48 1.04 -6.44
CA PRO A 175 -11.27 0.55 -7.79
C PRO A 175 -10.24 1.34 -8.58
N VAL A 176 -9.92 2.58 -8.18
CA VAL A 176 -9.02 3.46 -8.93
C VAL A 176 -7.69 3.65 -8.23
N ARG A 177 -7.73 3.93 -6.93
CA ARG A 177 -6.52 4.17 -6.14
C ARG A 177 -6.65 3.68 -4.70
N SER A 178 -5.51 3.47 -4.06
CA SER A 178 -5.37 3.35 -2.61
C SER A 178 -4.49 4.50 -2.10
N VAL A 179 -4.89 5.11 -0.98
CA VAL A 179 -4.16 6.20 -0.34
C VAL A 179 -3.94 5.86 1.12
N PHE A 180 -2.75 6.06 1.60
CA PHE A 180 -2.38 5.85 3.00
C PHE A 180 -1.34 6.87 3.45
N GLU A 181 -1.22 7.03 4.73
CA GLU A 181 -0.22 7.88 5.39
C GLU A 181 0.70 7.05 6.26
N LEU A 182 1.96 7.40 6.23
CA LEU A 182 2.98 6.94 7.18
C LEU A 182 3.57 8.19 7.85
N ASN A 183 3.38 8.31 9.15
CA ASN A 183 3.97 9.37 9.97
C ASN A 183 5.17 8.80 10.74
N TYR A 184 6.26 9.57 10.74
CA TYR A 184 7.53 9.21 11.36
C TYR A 184 8.01 10.28 12.30
#